data_2ae7b577e1d5dba78afe346741ee0eac
#
_entry.id   2ae7b577e1d5dba78afe346741ee0eac
#
_cell.length_a   1.000
_cell.length_b   1.000
_cell.length_c   1.000
_cell.angle_alpha   90.00
_cell.angle_beta   90.00
_cell.angle_gamma   90.00
#
_symmetry.space_group_name_H-M   'P 1'
#
loop_
_entity.id
_entity.type
_entity.pdbx_description
1 polymer ?
#
loop_
_entity_poly.entity_id
_entity_poly.type
_entity_poly.pdbx_seq_one_letter_code
_entity_poly.pdbx_strand_id
1 'polypeptide(L)'
;MSFLHNASVEALRTELDLWAIPPTQTVLEGGQWIPYKPITSIDQSNTVEFCVPGTGNEYIDPAHTLLQVRGKIVDSQDLDFTADDKNEATPINYLLHSLWSQVDVSLNQKVISQSAMTYPYRSYIESLLAYDAPAKNSHMSMRMWYKDTAGYMDEVKPQNNEGLKARHELTKNSKMFEVMGPIHSDFFNQDRFLLNNVELRIKLTRQRDPFVLMSTFQNEKLLILDATLLVRKVRISPTVLLGHAAALEKAPAKYPLTRVDLKTITIPAGLQDKTISNLHLGQIPKRIIIGFVTNQAFNGHYQSNPYNFQHFNLNYLSLFVDTQQIPAQPLTPDFERNLHIDAYNTLFSGTGIHWKDEGNDITYAEYPRGIYIVRI
;
A
#
# COMPACT_ATOMS: atom_id res chain seq x y z
N MET A 1 17.61 -41.77 -29.96
CA MET A 1 16.23 -42.22 -29.68
C MET A 1 15.61 -41.31 -28.67
N SER A 2 14.57 -40.60 -29.03
CA SER A 2 13.83 -39.79 -28.05
C SER A 2 12.95 -40.73 -27.23
N PHE A 3 13.18 -40.78 -25.93
CA PHE A 3 12.31 -41.55 -25.04
C PHE A 3 11.04 -40.72 -24.80
N LEU A 4 9.99 -41.06 -25.58
CA LEU A 4 8.65 -40.53 -25.34
C LEU A 4 7.97 -41.40 -24.30
N HIS A 5 7.43 -40.80 -23.26
CA HIS A 5 6.61 -41.48 -22.27
C HIS A 5 5.25 -41.82 -22.91
N ASN A 6 4.74 -43.04 -22.69
CA ASN A 6 3.49 -43.53 -23.32
C ASN A 6 2.26 -42.66 -23.01
N ALA A 7 2.28 -41.87 -21.94
CA ALA A 7 1.22 -40.94 -21.57
C ALA A 7 1.48 -39.49 -22.03
N SER A 8 2.54 -39.25 -22.82
CA SER A 8 2.79 -37.90 -23.39
C SER A 8 1.79 -37.64 -24.50
N VAL A 9 1.04 -36.56 -24.37
CA VAL A 9 0.09 -36.08 -25.38
C VAL A 9 0.88 -35.41 -26.51
N GLU A 10 0.53 -35.68 -27.74
CA GLU A 10 1.09 -34.99 -28.90
C GLU A 10 0.68 -33.50 -28.84
N ALA A 11 1.63 -32.63 -29.01
CA ALA A 11 1.41 -31.20 -29.10
C ALA A 11 1.78 -30.68 -30.49
N LEU A 12 0.88 -29.91 -31.09
CA LEU A 12 1.15 -29.20 -32.33
C LEU A 12 1.95 -27.94 -32.01
N ARG A 13 3.02 -27.70 -32.77
CA ARG A 13 3.74 -26.44 -32.69
C ARG A 13 2.86 -25.30 -33.22
N THR A 14 2.92 -24.11 -32.56
CA THR A 14 2.13 -22.92 -32.92
C THR A 14 2.37 -22.52 -34.39
N GLU A 15 3.58 -22.70 -34.88
CA GLU A 15 3.97 -22.39 -36.26
C GLU A 15 3.31 -23.31 -37.33
N LEU A 16 2.80 -24.45 -36.90
CA LEU A 16 2.08 -25.41 -37.77
C LEU A 16 0.55 -25.29 -37.67
N ASP A 17 0.07 -24.45 -36.73
CA ASP A 17 -1.36 -24.20 -36.55
C ASP A 17 -1.83 -23.10 -37.54
N LEU A 18 -1.97 -23.48 -38.79
CA LEU A 18 -2.29 -22.55 -39.89
C LEU A 18 -3.79 -22.24 -40.02
N TRP A 19 -4.64 -22.98 -39.30
CA TRP A 19 -6.11 -22.88 -39.41
C TRP A 19 -6.80 -22.35 -38.15
N ALA A 20 -6.12 -22.34 -37.00
CA ALA A 20 -6.67 -21.72 -35.82
C ALA A 20 -6.54 -20.20 -35.88
N ILE A 21 -7.65 -19.51 -35.75
CA ILE A 21 -7.66 -18.06 -35.63
C ILE A 21 -7.63 -17.73 -34.12
N PRO A 22 -6.66 -16.94 -33.66
CA PRO A 22 -6.62 -16.57 -32.23
C PRO A 22 -7.89 -15.82 -31.84
N PRO A 23 -8.42 -16.06 -30.62
CA PRO A 23 -9.62 -15.39 -30.15
C PRO A 23 -9.40 -13.89 -30.08
N THR A 24 -10.34 -13.13 -30.62
CA THR A 24 -10.29 -11.67 -30.60
C THR A 24 -11.24 -11.14 -29.52
N GLN A 25 -10.76 -10.21 -28.71
CA GLN A 25 -11.55 -9.53 -27.69
C GLN A 25 -12.51 -8.53 -28.36
N THR A 26 -13.82 -8.76 -28.24
CA THR A 26 -14.88 -7.92 -28.84
C THR A 26 -15.87 -7.36 -27.81
N VAL A 27 -15.70 -7.71 -26.52
CA VAL A 27 -16.63 -7.37 -25.45
C VAL A 27 -16.38 -5.97 -24.91
N LEU A 28 -15.12 -5.52 -24.87
CA LEU A 28 -14.73 -4.19 -24.45
C LEU A 28 -14.62 -3.28 -25.68
N GLU A 29 -15.53 -2.32 -25.80
CA GLU A 29 -15.56 -1.38 -26.93
C GLU A 29 -14.59 -0.23 -26.74
N GLY A 30 -14.30 0.13 -25.48
CA GLY A 30 -13.37 1.22 -25.15
C GLY A 30 -13.24 1.44 -23.65
N GLY A 31 -12.23 2.19 -23.27
CA GLY A 31 -12.00 2.59 -21.89
C GLY A 31 -11.33 3.95 -21.81
N GLN A 32 -11.71 4.76 -20.83
CA GLN A 32 -11.15 6.09 -20.59
C GLN A 32 -11.04 6.39 -19.10
N TRP A 33 -10.08 7.22 -18.73
CA TRP A 33 -9.98 7.77 -17.38
C TRP A 33 -10.78 9.06 -17.29
N ILE A 34 -11.73 9.11 -16.37
CA ILE A 34 -12.56 10.29 -16.10
C ILE A 34 -12.09 10.90 -14.79
N PRO A 35 -11.68 12.18 -14.79
CA PRO A 35 -11.29 12.88 -13.58
C PRO A 35 -12.50 13.29 -12.75
N TYR A 36 -12.49 12.98 -11.46
CA TYR A 36 -13.45 13.44 -10.47
C TYR A 36 -12.77 14.33 -9.45
N LYS A 37 -13.35 15.49 -9.18
CA LYS A 37 -12.91 16.39 -8.13
C LYS A 37 -13.62 16.06 -6.82
N PRO A 38 -13.03 16.41 -5.67
CA PRO A 38 -13.67 16.24 -4.37
C PRO A 38 -14.98 17.01 -4.29
N ILE A 39 -15.94 16.45 -3.58
CA ILE A 39 -17.22 17.14 -3.26
C ILE A 39 -17.05 18.00 -1.99
N THR A 40 -16.00 17.82 -1.23
CA THR A 40 -15.65 18.60 -0.03
C THR A 40 -14.57 19.64 -0.35
N SER A 41 -14.59 20.77 0.35
CA SER A 41 -13.48 21.75 0.27
C SER A 41 -12.22 21.16 0.87
N ILE A 42 -11.11 21.23 0.14
CA ILE A 42 -9.81 20.70 0.58
C ILE A 42 -9.22 21.57 1.70
N ASP A 43 -9.44 22.88 1.64
CA ASP A 43 -8.82 23.86 2.56
C ASP A 43 -9.41 23.83 3.98
N GLN A 44 -10.67 23.45 4.12
CA GLN A 44 -11.42 23.57 5.38
C GLN A 44 -11.71 22.23 6.06
N SER A 45 -11.45 21.11 5.39
CA SER A 45 -11.87 19.80 5.85
C SER A 45 -10.68 18.88 6.08
N ASN A 46 -10.69 18.16 7.21
CA ASN A 46 -9.76 17.05 7.42
C ASN A 46 -10.10 15.83 6.56
N THR A 47 -11.13 15.91 5.74
CA THR A 47 -11.56 14.80 4.89
C THR A 47 -11.76 15.26 3.45
N VAL A 48 -11.29 14.46 2.52
CA VAL A 48 -11.49 14.64 1.08
C VAL A 48 -12.40 13.52 0.60
N GLU A 49 -13.56 13.88 0.05
CA GLU A 49 -14.55 12.91 -0.38
C GLU A 49 -14.81 13.02 -1.88
N PHE A 50 -14.77 11.87 -2.55
CA PHE A 50 -15.09 11.71 -3.97
C PHE A 50 -16.36 10.92 -4.13
N CYS A 51 -17.21 11.35 -5.07
CA CYS A 51 -18.43 10.65 -5.46
C CYS A 51 -18.39 10.35 -6.96
N VAL A 52 -18.42 9.08 -7.30
CA VAL A 52 -18.51 8.60 -8.68
C VAL A 52 -19.91 8.06 -8.91
N PRO A 53 -20.75 8.76 -9.65
CA PRO A 53 -22.13 8.31 -9.87
C PRO A 53 -22.13 7.04 -10.72
N GLY A 54 -23.04 6.13 -10.38
CA GLY A 54 -23.27 4.87 -11.08
C GLY A 54 -24.13 5.01 -12.33
N THR A 55 -24.10 6.15 -13.01
CA THR A 55 -24.94 6.41 -14.18
C THR A 55 -24.30 5.96 -15.49
N GLY A 56 -25.12 5.61 -16.47
CA GLY A 56 -24.68 5.26 -17.82
C GLY A 56 -24.51 3.76 -18.04
N ASN A 57 -23.97 3.42 -19.21
CA ASN A 57 -23.74 2.04 -19.66
C ASN A 57 -22.27 1.60 -19.47
N GLU A 58 -21.49 2.36 -18.71
CA GLU A 58 -20.08 2.10 -18.48
C GLU A 58 -19.89 1.41 -17.13
N TYR A 59 -18.98 0.44 -17.11
CA TYR A 59 -18.54 -0.21 -15.89
C TYR A 59 -17.30 0.51 -15.36
N ILE A 60 -17.07 0.44 -14.06
CA ILE A 60 -15.86 0.98 -13.44
C ILE A 60 -14.82 -0.15 -13.34
N ASP A 61 -13.58 0.17 -13.68
CA ASP A 61 -12.42 -0.67 -13.46
C ASP A 61 -11.69 -0.21 -12.18
N PRO A 62 -11.92 -0.86 -11.03
CA PRO A 62 -11.35 -0.42 -9.77
C PRO A 62 -9.83 -0.56 -9.75
N ALA A 63 -9.28 -1.65 -10.31
CA ALA A 63 -7.85 -1.94 -10.28
C ALA A 63 -7.00 -0.86 -10.98
N HIS A 64 -7.58 -0.13 -11.92
CA HIS A 64 -6.91 0.95 -12.65
C HIS A 64 -7.38 2.35 -12.24
N THR A 65 -7.99 2.48 -11.08
CA THR A 65 -8.36 3.79 -10.51
C THR A 65 -7.16 4.42 -9.81
N LEU A 66 -6.88 5.69 -10.11
CA LEU A 66 -5.71 6.41 -9.62
C LEU A 66 -6.11 7.64 -8.81
N LEU A 67 -5.41 7.89 -7.72
CA LEU A 67 -5.50 9.13 -6.94
C LEU A 67 -4.31 10.02 -7.29
N GLN A 68 -4.56 11.26 -7.67
CA GLN A 68 -3.57 12.30 -7.92
C GLN A 68 -3.73 13.39 -6.87
N VAL A 69 -2.62 13.84 -6.29
CA VAL A 69 -2.60 14.89 -5.26
C VAL A 69 -1.47 15.87 -5.58
N ARG A 70 -1.77 17.17 -5.45
CA ARG A 70 -0.78 18.25 -5.49
C ARG A 70 -0.71 18.94 -4.15
N GLY A 71 0.49 19.28 -3.73
CA GLY A 71 0.69 19.96 -2.46
C GLY A 71 2.02 20.69 -2.39
N LYS A 72 2.23 21.37 -1.28
CA LYS A 72 3.50 22.00 -0.93
C LYS A 72 3.67 22.02 0.60
N ILE A 73 4.91 22.21 1.06
CA ILE A 73 5.23 22.38 2.47
C ILE A 73 5.35 23.87 2.76
N VAL A 74 4.75 24.32 3.84
CA VAL A 74 4.72 25.73 4.25
C VAL A 74 5.05 25.86 5.74
N ASP A 75 5.23 27.09 6.20
CA ASP A 75 5.42 27.37 7.61
C ASP A 75 4.11 27.27 8.43
N SER A 76 4.16 27.59 9.69
CA SER A 76 3.01 27.60 10.60
C SER A 76 1.93 28.62 10.25
N GLN A 77 2.25 29.64 9.46
CA GLN A 77 1.38 30.72 9.02
C GLN A 77 0.88 30.56 7.59
N ASP A 78 1.12 29.37 7.00
CA ASP A 78 0.78 29.02 5.62
C ASP A 78 1.56 29.85 4.55
N LEU A 79 2.74 30.39 4.93
CA LEU A 79 3.62 31.13 4.04
C LEU A 79 4.65 30.20 3.41
N ASP A 80 5.05 30.53 2.20
CA ASP A 80 6.06 29.78 1.46
C ASP A 80 7.45 30.06 2.03
N PHE A 81 8.27 29.02 2.12
CA PHE A 81 9.69 29.16 2.45
C PHE A 81 10.46 29.77 1.29
N THR A 82 11.35 30.69 1.62
CA THR A 82 12.29 31.30 0.69
C THR A 82 13.62 30.54 0.64
N ALA A 83 14.47 30.85 -0.32
CA ALA A 83 15.79 30.23 -0.44
C ALA A 83 16.73 30.51 0.77
N ASP A 84 16.46 31.59 1.51
CA ASP A 84 17.23 32.00 2.69
C ASP A 84 16.73 31.32 3.98
N ASP A 85 15.54 30.72 3.95
CA ASP A 85 14.99 30.01 5.08
C ASP A 85 15.70 28.67 5.25
N LYS A 86 16.12 28.37 6.48
CA LYS A 86 16.70 27.06 6.82
C LYS A 86 15.63 25.99 6.97
N ASN A 87 14.74 25.88 5.98
CA ASN A 87 13.72 24.85 6.00
C ASN A 87 14.35 23.47 5.75
N GLU A 88 14.22 22.61 6.73
CA GLU A 88 14.67 21.22 6.70
C GLU A 88 13.47 20.25 6.64
N ALA A 89 12.22 20.76 6.59
CA ALA A 89 11.04 19.91 6.54
C ALA A 89 11.02 19.06 5.27
N THR A 90 10.92 17.76 5.47
CA THR A 90 10.94 16.80 4.39
C THR A 90 9.82 15.77 4.60
N PRO A 91 9.05 15.42 3.57
CA PRO A 91 8.02 14.42 3.71
C PRO A 91 8.62 13.03 3.96
N ILE A 92 7.91 12.21 4.74
CA ILE A 92 8.28 10.80 4.92
C ILE A 92 8.13 10.04 3.61
N ASN A 93 8.67 8.83 3.57
CA ASN A 93 8.58 7.98 2.39
C ASN A 93 7.13 7.65 2.02
N TYR A 94 6.89 7.39 0.72
CA TYR A 94 5.59 6.98 0.18
C TYR A 94 4.47 8.01 0.43
N LEU A 95 4.76 9.27 0.15
CA LEU A 95 3.94 10.42 0.53
C LEU A 95 2.48 10.30 0.11
N LEU A 96 2.18 9.87 -1.12
CA LEU A 96 0.79 9.75 -1.61
C LEU A 96 -0.12 9.03 -0.60
N HIS A 97 0.38 7.96 0.01
CA HIS A 97 -0.39 7.14 0.94
C HIS A 97 -0.23 7.57 2.40
N SER A 98 0.92 8.15 2.74
CA SER A 98 1.20 8.67 4.07
C SER A 98 0.35 9.91 4.41
N LEU A 99 -0.16 10.63 3.41
CA LEU A 99 -1.07 11.76 3.57
C LEU A 99 -2.41 11.39 4.23
N TRP A 100 -2.80 10.12 4.19
CA TRP A 100 -4.12 9.66 4.60
C TRP A 100 -4.04 8.71 5.77
N SER A 101 -4.69 9.06 6.88
CA SER A 101 -4.81 8.16 8.04
C SER A 101 -5.78 7.01 7.80
N GLN A 102 -6.85 7.28 7.03
CA GLN A 102 -7.92 6.33 6.76
C GLN A 102 -8.49 6.53 5.35
N VAL A 103 -8.85 5.43 4.73
CA VAL A 103 -9.52 5.40 3.41
C VAL A 103 -10.77 4.55 3.53
N ASP A 104 -11.93 5.20 3.45
CA ASP A 104 -13.21 4.53 3.45
C ASP A 104 -13.78 4.45 2.04
N VAL A 105 -14.17 3.24 1.65
CA VAL A 105 -14.79 2.96 0.36
C VAL A 105 -16.22 2.49 0.62
N SER A 106 -17.17 3.11 -0.04
CA SER A 106 -18.58 2.71 0.05
C SER A 106 -19.21 2.54 -1.33
N LEU A 107 -20.09 1.56 -1.44
CA LEU A 107 -20.90 1.28 -2.63
C LEU A 107 -22.36 1.48 -2.26
N ASN A 108 -23.09 2.33 -3.00
CA ASN A 108 -24.48 2.69 -2.71
C ASN A 108 -24.66 3.01 -1.21
N GLN A 109 -23.79 3.85 -0.64
CA GLN A 109 -23.77 4.30 0.75
C GLN A 109 -23.42 3.21 1.79
N LYS A 110 -23.19 1.97 1.39
CA LYS A 110 -22.72 0.91 2.28
C LYS A 110 -21.19 0.85 2.31
N VAL A 111 -20.59 1.08 3.46
CA VAL A 111 -19.15 0.97 3.65
C VAL A 111 -18.72 -0.49 3.48
N ILE A 112 -17.72 -0.71 2.63
CA ILE A 112 -17.14 -2.03 2.33
C ILE A 112 -15.69 -2.17 2.78
N SER A 113 -15.00 -1.04 3.01
CA SER A 113 -13.65 -1.02 3.57
C SER A 113 -13.67 -1.22 5.08
N GLN A 114 -12.52 -1.59 5.64
CA GLN A 114 -12.34 -1.53 7.08
C GLN A 114 -11.92 -0.11 7.48
N SER A 115 -12.68 0.50 8.38
CA SER A 115 -12.38 1.83 8.90
C SER A 115 -11.35 1.72 10.02
N ALA A 116 -10.06 1.83 9.67
CA ALA A 116 -8.96 1.83 10.61
C ALA A 116 -7.98 2.97 10.26
N MET A 117 -7.54 3.71 11.27
CA MET A 117 -6.57 4.82 11.10
C MET A 117 -5.13 4.30 10.89
N THR A 118 -4.97 3.21 10.17
CA THR A 118 -3.71 2.51 9.94
C THR A 118 -3.37 2.35 8.45
N TYR A 119 -4.08 3.08 7.61
CA TYR A 119 -3.90 3.04 6.17
C TYR A 119 -2.44 3.27 5.70
N PRO A 120 -1.66 4.21 6.28
CA PRO A 120 -0.26 4.41 5.87
C PRO A 120 0.60 3.17 6.07
N TYR A 121 0.42 2.49 7.20
CA TYR A 121 1.17 1.26 7.50
C TYR A 121 0.78 0.11 6.56
N ARG A 122 -0.52 -0.06 6.30
CA ARG A 122 -0.99 -1.05 5.34
C ARG A 122 -0.36 -0.83 3.96
N SER A 123 -0.49 0.37 3.42
CA SER A 123 0.01 0.71 2.08
C SER A 123 1.54 0.58 1.99
N TYR A 124 2.25 1.01 3.03
CA TYR A 124 3.72 0.92 3.07
C TYR A 124 4.20 -0.52 3.12
N ILE A 125 3.65 -1.36 4.02
CA ILE A 125 4.03 -2.77 4.16
C ILE A 125 3.67 -3.57 2.91
N GLU A 126 2.47 -3.38 2.34
CA GLU A 126 2.07 -4.01 1.07
C GLU A 126 3.09 -3.67 -0.04
N SER A 127 3.46 -2.40 -0.17
CA SER A 127 4.41 -1.97 -1.20
C SER A 127 5.84 -2.41 -0.92
N LEU A 128 6.27 -2.36 0.33
CA LEU A 128 7.61 -2.79 0.73
C LEU A 128 7.88 -4.25 0.38
N LEU A 129 6.88 -5.12 0.59
CA LEU A 129 7.00 -6.56 0.41
C LEU A 129 6.60 -7.07 -0.98
N ALA A 130 5.81 -6.30 -1.74
CA ALA A 130 5.29 -6.74 -3.04
C ALA A 130 6.11 -6.27 -4.24
N TYR A 131 6.89 -5.19 -4.10
CA TYR A 131 7.64 -4.62 -5.20
C TYR A 131 9.15 -4.81 -5.02
N ASP A 132 9.82 -5.11 -6.12
CA ASP A 132 11.28 -5.20 -6.20
C ASP A 132 11.94 -3.86 -6.56
N ALA A 133 13.27 -3.79 -6.50
CA ALA A 133 14.07 -2.60 -6.76
C ALA A 133 13.77 -1.90 -8.09
N PRO A 134 13.62 -2.60 -9.23
CA PRO A 134 13.27 -1.95 -10.49
C PRO A 134 11.95 -1.19 -10.45
N ALA A 135 10.93 -1.73 -9.79
CA ALA A 135 9.63 -1.08 -9.65
C ALA A 135 9.70 0.11 -8.68
N LYS A 136 10.42 -0.06 -7.55
CA LYS A 136 10.63 0.99 -6.55
C LYS A 136 11.39 2.19 -7.10
N ASN A 137 12.37 1.95 -7.96
CA ASN A 137 13.19 3.00 -8.59
C ASN A 137 12.56 3.61 -9.85
N SER A 138 11.43 3.08 -10.33
CA SER A 138 10.74 3.57 -11.52
C SER A 138 9.34 4.11 -11.20
N HIS A 139 8.28 3.37 -11.48
CA HIS A 139 6.91 3.86 -11.38
C HIS A 139 6.44 4.17 -9.94
N MET A 140 7.07 3.61 -8.90
CA MET A 140 6.74 3.98 -7.53
C MET A 140 7.25 5.37 -7.14
N SER A 141 8.21 5.95 -7.87
CA SER A 141 8.63 7.33 -7.67
C SER A 141 7.50 8.34 -7.89
N MET A 142 6.48 8.01 -8.72
CA MET A 142 5.26 8.82 -8.87
C MET A 142 4.47 8.97 -7.55
N ARG A 143 4.66 8.07 -6.59
CA ARG A 143 4.02 8.09 -5.27
C ARG A 143 4.96 8.67 -4.21
N MET A 144 6.09 9.23 -4.64
CA MET A 144 7.20 9.70 -3.82
C MET A 144 7.79 8.56 -2.96
N TRP A 145 7.97 7.38 -3.58
CA TRP A 145 8.73 6.29 -2.97
C TRP A 145 10.21 6.51 -3.22
N TYR A 146 10.95 6.77 -2.16
CA TYR A 146 12.42 6.83 -2.14
C TYR A 146 12.88 6.13 -0.87
N LYS A 147 13.51 4.97 -1.03
CA LYS A 147 13.91 4.09 0.07
C LYS A 147 14.81 4.83 1.05
N ASP A 148 14.43 4.85 2.32
CA ASP A 148 15.26 5.41 3.38
C ASP A 148 16.49 4.54 3.62
N THR A 149 17.62 5.16 3.94
CA THR A 149 18.84 4.43 4.25
C THR A 149 18.73 3.74 5.61
N ALA A 150 18.91 2.43 5.63
CA ALA A 150 18.81 1.62 6.84
C ALA A 150 19.79 2.09 7.92
N GLY A 151 19.30 2.28 9.14
CA GLY A 151 20.05 2.83 10.26
C GLY A 151 20.03 4.36 10.38
N TYR A 152 19.53 5.08 9.35
CA TYR A 152 19.41 6.53 9.33
C TYR A 152 17.94 6.99 9.12
N MET A 153 16.98 6.12 9.39
CA MET A 153 15.57 6.40 9.09
C MET A 153 14.97 7.52 9.93
N ASP A 154 15.47 7.74 11.15
CA ASP A 154 15.04 8.86 12.03
C ASP A 154 15.88 10.14 11.84
N GLU A 155 16.74 10.17 10.82
CA GLU A 155 17.51 11.37 10.50
C GLU A 155 16.56 12.45 9.97
N VAL A 156 16.66 13.64 10.55
CA VAL A 156 15.82 14.79 10.19
C VAL A 156 16.50 15.63 9.11
N LYS A 157 17.84 15.77 9.20
CA LYS A 157 18.61 16.50 8.20
C LYS A 157 19.00 15.56 7.06
N PRO A 158 18.85 15.97 5.80
CA PRO A 158 19.12 15.12 4.65
C PRO A 158 20.63 14.94 4.39
N GLN A 159 21.35 14.26 5.29
CA GLN A 159 22.80 14.06 5.22
C GLN A 159 23.18 12.62 4.84
N ASN A 160 22.77 11.63 5.66
CA ASN A 160 23.13 10.23 5.46
C ASN A 160 21.97 9.38 4.93
N ASN A 161 20.74 9.90 5.01
CA ASN A 161 19.56 9.23 4.49
C ASN A 161 19.31 9.68 3.04
N GLU A 162 19.71 8.86 2.07
CA GLU A 162 19.59 9.17 0.64
C GLU A 162 18.11 9.31 0.20
N GLY A 163 17.21 8.51 0.76
CA GLY A 163 15.78 8.62 0.48
C GLY A 163 15.20 9.96 0.97
N LEU A 164 15.56 10.37 2.17
CA LEU A 164 15.16 11.66 2.73
C LEU A 164 15.72 12.82 1.88
N LYS A 165 16.99 12.73 1.49
CA LYS A 165 17.64 13.73 0.62
C LYS A 165 16.94 13.89 -0.72
N ALA A 166 16.58 12.79 -1.37
CA ALA A 166 15.86 12.83 -2.64
C ALA A 166 14.48 13.50 -2.49
N ARG A 167 13.74 13.18 -1.43
CA ARG A 167 12.42 13.81 -1.15
C ARG A 167 12.56 15.29 -0.80
N HIS A 168 13.60 15.67 -0.04
CA HIS A 168 13.90 17.07 0.28
C HIS A 168 14.12 17.91 -0.97
N GLU A 169 14.94 17.43 -1.92
CA GLU A 169 15.19 18.14 -3.18
C GLU A 169 13.92 18.38 -4.02
N LEU A 170 12.91 17.52 -3.89
CA LEU A 170 11.63 17.67 -4.58
C LEU A 170 10.69 18.69 -3.91
N THR A 171 10.86 18.96 -2.60
CA THR A 171 9.89 19.73 -1.82
C THR A 171 10.48 20.99 -1.15
N LYS A 172 11.81 21.16 -1.19
CA LYS A 172 12.47 22.34 -0.58
C LYS A 172 11.96 23.67 -1.14
N ASN A 173 12.01 24.73 -0.33
CA ASN A 173 11.57 26.08 -0.68
C ASN A 173 10.10 26.12 -1.13
N SER A 174 9.25 25.41 -0.45
CA SER A 174 7.81 25.28 -0.77
C SER A 174 7.51 24.90 -2.21
N LYS A 175 8.44 24.21 -2.87
CA LYS A 175 8.24 23.70 -4.21
C LYS A 175 7.01 22.81 -4.25
N MET A 176 6.13 23.09 -5.21
CA MET A 176 4.95 22.27 -5.44
C MET A 176 5.35 20.88 -5.90
N PHE A 177 4.82 19.85 -5.26
CA PHE A 177 4.94 18.47 -5.68
C PHE A 177 3.61 17.93 -6.22
N GLU A 178 3.72 16.94 -7.06
CA GLU A 178 2.60 16.16 -7.56
C GLU A 178 2.89 14.67 -7.40
N VAL A 179 1.90 13.94 -6.86
CA VAL A 179 2.00 12.50 -6.64
C VAL A 179 0.76 11.80 -7.17
N MET A 180 0.94 10.59 -7.74
CA MET A 180 -0.16 9.81 -8.30
C MET A 180 0.06 8.31 -8.13
N GLY A 181 -1.00 7.57 -7.84
CA GLY A 181 -0.95 6.11 -7.74
C GLY A 181 -2.31 5.47 -7.43
N PRO A 182 -2.39 4.13 -7.43
CA PRO A 182 -3.58 3.40 -7.04
C PRO A 182 -3.86 3.53 -5.54
N ILE A 183 -5.08 3.21 -5.13
CA ILE A 183 -5.50 3.22 -3.72
C ILE A 183 -5.34 1.82 -3.13
N HIS A 184 -4.70 1.71 -1.97
CA HIS A 184 -4.54 0.45 -1.23
C HIS A 184 -5.81 0.10 -0.44
N SER A 185 -6.78 -0.49 -1.12
CA SER A 185 -8.00 -1.01 -0.49
C SER A 185 -8.39 -2.33 -1.15
N ASP A 186 -9.02 -3.21 -0.39
CA ASP A 186 -9.41 -4.55 -0.87
C ASP A 186 -10.24 -4.49 -2.16
N PHE A 187 -11.09 -3.46 -2.26
CA PHE A 187 -11.94 -3.25 -3.42
C PHE A 187 -11.16 -2.89 -4.69
N PHE A 188 -10.05 -2.14 -4.56
CA PHE A 188 -9.22 -1.74 -5.69
C PHE A 188 -8.17 -2.80 -6.06
N ASN A 189 -7.99 -3.83 -5.23
CA ASN A 189 -7.04 -4.93 -5.45
C ASN A 189 -7.72 -6.18 -6.06
N GLN A 190 -8.78 -6.01 -6.85
CA GLN A 190 -9.53 -7.09 -7.50
C GLN A 190 -9.78 -6.79 -8.98
N ASP A 191 -9.87 -7.82 -9.82
CA ASP A 191 -9.86 -7.68 -11.29
C ASP A 191 -11.25 -7.49 -11.91
N ARG A 192 -12.34 -7.63 -11.13
CA ARG A 192 -13.70 -7.56 -11.67
C ARG A 192 -14.16 -6.12 -11.81
N PHE A 193 -14.73 -5.79 -12.94
CA PHE A 193 -15.35 -4.48 -13.16
C PHE A 193 -16.59 -4.31 -12.28
N LEU A 194 -16.74 -3.13 -11.70
CA LEU A 194 -17.94 -2.77 -10.97
C LEU A 194 -19.06 -2.46 -11.96
N LEU A 195 -20.19 -3.09 -11.74
CA LEU A 195 -21.40 -2.90 -12.56
C LEU A 195 -21.83 -1.43 -12.61
N ASN A 196 -22.49 -1.06 -13.68
CA ASN A 196 -23.20 0.22 -13.76
C ASN A 196 -24.31 0.31 -12.69
N ASN A 197 -24.85 1.50 -12.49
CA ASN A 197 -25.86 1.81 -11.46
C ASN A 197 -25.40 1.59 -10.00
N VAL A 198 -24.10 1.49 -9.75
CA VAL A 198 -23.52 1.46 -8.42
C VAL A 198 -22.74 2.75 -8.20
N GLU A 199 -23.16 3.55 -7.21
CA GLU A 199 -22.42 4.73 -6.76
C GLU A 199 -21.17 4.29 -5.98
N LEU A 200 -20.01 4.79 -6.37
CA LEU A 200 -18.76 4.59 -5.66
C LEU A 200 -18.40 5.88 -4.92
N ARG A 201 -18.28 5.82 -3.60
CA ARG A 201 -17.75 6.91 -2.77
C ARG A 201 -16.45 6.51 -2.11
N ILE A 202 -15.51 7.45 -2.11
CA ILE A 202 -14.22 7.30 -1.45
C ILE A 202 -14.04 8.49 -0.53
N LYS A 203 -13.85 8.23 0.76
CA LYS A 203 -13.56 9.23 1.77
C LYS A 203 -12.16 9.02 2.29
N LEU A 204 -11.32 10.02 2.13
CA LEU A 204 -9.94 10.06 2.59
C LEU A 204 -9.87 10.96 3.82
N THR A 205 -9.40 10.45 4.95
CA THR A 205 -9.17 11.24 6.16
C THR A 205 -7.70 11.63 6.21
N ARG A 206 -7.43 12.91 6.33
CA ARG A 206 -6.07 13.45 6.33
C ARG A 206 -5.29 12.97 7.54
N GLN A 207 -4.01 12.71 7.34
CA GLN A 207 -3.06 12.43 8.41
C GLN A 207 -2.50 13.74 8.99
N ARG A 208 -2.01 13.68 10.24
CA ARG A 208 -1.43 14.83 10.93
C ARG A 208 -0.04 15.16 10.39
N ASP A 209 0.30 16.44 10.32
CA ASP A 209 1.60 16.90 9.82
C ASP A 209 2.80 16.26 10.55
N PRO A 210 2.81 16.10 11.90
CA PRO A 210 3.89 15.42 12.61
C PRO A 210 4.11 13.95 12.24
N PHE A 211 3.15 13.30 11.58
CA PHE A 211 3.32 11.94 11.02
C PHE A 211 3.90 11.97 9.62
N VAL A 212 3.55 12.99 8.84
CA VAL A 212 3.87 13.07 7.41
C VAL A 212 5.21 13.76 7.14
N LEU A 213 5.64 14.62 8.06
CA LEU A 213 6.84 15.47 7.91
C LEU A 213 7.91 15.12 8.94
N MET A 214 9.15 15.07 8.48
CA MET A 214 10.35 15.06 9.31
C MET A 214 10.90 16.49 9.36
N SER A 215 11.07 17.07 10.55
CA SER A 215 11.55 18.43 10.73
C SER A 215 12.22 18.66 12.09
N THR A 216 13.20 19.58 12.13
CA THR A 216 13.79 20.06 13.38
C THR A 216 12.97 21.17 14.04
N PHE A 217 12.22 21.96 13.28
CA PHE A 217 11.49 23.12 13.80
C PHE A 217 10.07 22.80 14.31
N GLN A 218 9.47 21.69 13.88
CA GLN A 218 8.20 21.15 14.39
C GLN A 218 6.96 22.06 14.18
N ASN A 219 7.03 23.01 13.26
CA ASN A 219 5.97 23.98 13.00
C ASN A 219 5.46 23.97 11.56
N GLU A 220 6.09 23.18 10.71
CA GLU A 220 5.77 23.13 9.30
C GLU A 220 4.51 22.31 9.04
N LYS A 221 3.81 22.68 8.01
CA LYS A 221 2.57 22.04 7.55
C LYS A 221 2.70 21.61 6.10
N LEU A 222 1.98 20.59 5.76
CA LEU A 222 1.80 20.16 4.37
C LEU A 222 0.43 20.62 3.89
N LEU A 223 0.39 21.50 2.89
CA LEU A 223 -0.86 21.95 2.26
C LEU A 223 -1.17 21.07 1.04
N ILE A 224 -2.39 20.56 0.99
CA ILE A 224 -2.94 19.90 -0.20
C ILE A 224 -3.63 20.98 -1.02
N LEU A 225 -3.15 21.24 -2.24
CA LEU A 225 -3.66 22.28 -3.13
C LEU A 225 -4.75 21.74 -4.06
N ASP A 226 -4.62 20.50 -4.49
CA ASP A 226 -5.56 19.84 -5.39
C ASP A 226 -5.54 18.33 -5.18
N ALA A 227 -6.69 17.70 -5.36
CA ALA A 227 -6.82 16.26 -5.40
C ALA A 227 -7.78 15.87 -6.53
N THR A 228 -7.44 14.83 -7.27
CA THR A 228 -8.24 14.32 -8.38
C THR A 228 -8.26 12.81 -8.36
N LEU A 229 -9.45 12.24 -8.45
CA LEU A 229 -9.62 10.80 -8.62
C LEU A 229 -9.82 10.49 -10.11
N LEU A 230 -8.88 9.76 -10.70
CA LEU A 230 -8.95 9.30 -12.08
C LEU A 230 -9.58 7.90 -12.10
N VAL A 231 -10.84 7.82 -12.46
CA VAL A 231 -11.58 6.57 -12.51
C VAL A 231 -11.61 6.03 -13.93
N ARG A 232 -11.13 4.81 -14.11
CA ARG A 232 -11.21 4.14 -15.40
C ARG A 232 -12.62 3.60 -15.62
N LYS A 233 -13.33 4.16 -16.60
CA LYS A 233 -14.62 3.66 -17.06
C LYS A 233 -14.45 2.87 -18.35
N VAL A 234 -15.15 1.75 -18.43
CA VAL A 234 -15.05 0.81 -19.54
C VAL A 234 -16.43 0.63 -20.16
N ARG A 235 -16.50 0.82 -21.48
CA ARG A 235 -17.72 0.56 -22.25
C ARG A 235 -17.74 -0.90 -22.69
N ILE A 236 -18.84 -1.55 -22.40
CA ILE A 236 -19.07 -2.97 -22.68
C ILE A 236 -20.09 -3.11 -23.77
N SER A 237 -19.96 -4.15 -24.59
CA SER A 237 -20.90 -4.41 -25.68
C SER A 237 -22.34 -4.57 -25.15
N PRO A 238 -23.36 -4.07 -25.87
CA PRO A 238 -24.76 -4.14 -25.44
C PRO A 238 -25.26 -5.58 -25.17
N THR A 239 -24.74 -6.55 -25.91
CA THR A 239 -25.11 -7.96 -25.73
C THR A 239 -24.71 -8.47 -24.34
N VAL A 240 -23.52 -8.09 -23.85
CA VAL A 240 -23.05 -8.48 -22.53
C VAL A 240 -23.80 -7.71 -21.43
N LEU A 241 -24.13 -6.43 -21.64
CA LEU A 241 -24.95 -5.66 -20.72
C LEU A 241 -26.32 -6.31 -20.50
N LEU A 242 -26.99 -6.72 -21.59
CA LEU A 242 -28.27 -7.44 -21.52
C LEU A 242 -28.13 -8.79 -20.83
N GLY A 243 -27.05 -9.53 -21.13
CA GLY A 243 -26.73 -10.79 -20.46
C GLY A 243 -26.53 -10.63 -18.96
N HIS A 244 -25.81 -9.57 -18.52
CA HIS A 244 -25.64 -9.28 -17.11
C HIS A 244 -26.95 -8.84 -16.43
N ALA A 245 -27.79 -8.04 -17.10
CA ALA A 245 -29.11 -7.67 -16.57
C ALA A 245 -29.98 -8.91 -16.33
N ALA A 246 -30.07 -9.82 -17.31
CA ALA A 246 -30.81 -11.07 -17.16
C ALA A 246 -30.21 -12.02 -16.09
N ALA A 247 -28.87 -11.98 -15.88
CA ALA A 247 -28.23 -12.76 -14.83
C ALA A 247 -28.53 -12.19 -13.44
N LEU A 248 -28.58 -10.84 -13.29
CA LEU A 248 -28.91 -10.17 -12.03
C LEU A 248 -30.33 -10.43 -11.54
N GLU A 249 -31.29 -10.70 -12.45
CA GLU A 249 -32.65 -11.13 -12.07
C GLU A 249 -32.63 -12.50 -11.35
N LYS A 250 -31.63 -13.34 -11.62
CA LYS A 250 -31.53 -14.70 -11.07
C LYS A 250 -30.62 -14.80 -9.88
N ALA A 251 -29.54 -14.03 -9.84
CA ALA A 251 -28.54 -14.08 -8.79
C ALA A 251 -27.75 -12.76 -8.64
N PRO A 252 -27.33 -12.40 -7.41
CA PRO A 252 -26.51 -11.20 -7.20
C PRO A 252 -25.09 -11.38 -7.79
N ALA A 253 -24.50 -10.29 -8.27
CA ALA A 253 -23.12 -10.23 -8.67
C ALA A 253 -22.20 -10.46 -7.47
N LYS A 254 -21.13 -11.26 -7.66
CA LYS A 254 -20.19 -11.63 -6.59
C LYS A 254 -18.83 -11.01 -6.83
N TYR A 255 -18.31 -10.29 -5.85
CA TYR A 255 -16.97 -9.69 -5.83
C TYR A 255 -16.13 -10.36 -4.75
N PRO A 256 -15.27 -11.35 -5.10
CA PRO A 256 -14.38 -11.96 -4.14
C PRO A 256 -13.27 -10.98 -3.76
N LEU A 257 -13.18 -10.64 -2.48
CA LEU A 257 -12.18 -9.72 -1.96
C LEU A 257 -11.20 -10.47 -1.05
N THR A 258 -9.91 -10.20 -1.21
CA THR A 258 -8.91 -10.59 -0.22
C THR A 258 -8.84 -9.50 0.82
N ARG A 259 -9.27 -9.83 2.05
CA ARG A 259 -9.27 -8.88 3.16
C ARG A 259 -7.89 -8.74 3.78
N VAL A 260 -7.49 -7.50 4.02
CA VAL A 260 -6.30 -7.16 4.80
C VAL A 260 -6.76 -6.39 6.03
N ASP A 261 -6.52 -6.97 7.21
CA ASP A 261 -6.82 -6.36 8.51
C ASP A 261 -5.52 -5.96 9.20
N LEU A 262 -5.43 -4.72 9.67
CA LEU A 262 -4.27 -4.23 10.42
C LEU A 262 -4.71 -3.87 11.84
N LYS A 263 -4.10 -4.54 12.82
CA LYS A 263 -4.32 -4.30 14.25
C LYS A 263 -3.06 -3.74 14.89
N THR A 264 -3.26 -2.81 15.79
CA THR A 264 -2.18 -2.22 16.58
C THR A 264 -2.31 -2.65 18.05
N ILE A 265 -1.18 -3.01 18.64
CA ILE A 265 -1.11 -3.48 20.01
C ILE A 265 0.02 -2.76 20.70
N THR A 266 -0.28 -2.09 21.80
CA THR A 266 0.74 -1.41 22.60
C THR A 266 1.40 -2.38 23.55
N ILE A 267 2.73 -2.39 23.56
CA ILE A 267 3.57 -3.11 24.51
C ILE A 267 4.18 -2.06 25.43
N PRO A 268 3.85 -2.04 26.73
CA PRO A 268 4.44 -1.10 27.68
C PRO A 268 5.94 -1.32 27.84
N ALA A 269 6.67 -0.25 28.09
CA ALA A 269 8.10 -0.32 28.41
C ALA A 269 8.36 -1.14 29.68
N GLY A 270 9.46 -1.90 29.71
CA GLY A 270 9.86 -2.71 30.84
C GLY A 270 9.26 -4.12 30.90
N LEU A 271 8.35 -4.46 29.98
CA LEU A 271 7.91 -5.84 29.84
C LEU A 271 8.96 -6.67 29.09
N GLN A 272 9.32 -7.81 29.66
CA GLN A 272 10.26 -8.75 29.05
C GLN A 272 9.56 -9.77 28.14
N ASP A 273 8.30 -10.06 28.42
CA ASP A 273 7.45 -10.92 27.59
C ASP A 273 6.03 -10.37 27.46
N LYS A 274 5.36 -10.70 26.39
CA LYS A 274 3.96 -10.35 26.12
C LYS A 274 3.27 -11.45 25.37
N THR A 275 2.27 -12.06 26.00
CA THR A 275 1.33 -12.96 25.33
C THR A 275 0.07 -12.19 24.93
N ILE A 276 -0.34 -12.35 23.68
CA ILE A 276 -1.53 -11.71 23.13
C ILE A 276 -2.54 -12.80 22.79
N SER A 277 -3.62 -12.87 23.57
CA SER A 277 -4.70 -13.81 23.32
C SER A 277 -5.69 -13.24 22.31
N ASN A 278 -6.32 -14.10 21.52
CA ASN A 278 -7.35 -13.73 20.54
C ASN A 278 -6.89 -12.64 19.53
N LEU A 279 -5.67 -12.78 19.03
CA LEU A 279 -5.10 -11.86 18.05
C LEU A 279 -6.04 -11.67 16.86
N HIS A 280 -6.67 -12.75 16.41
CA HIS A 280 -7.65 -12.74 15.33
C HIS A 280 -8.82 -13.67 15.67
N LEU A 281 -10.05 -13.20 15.48
CA LEU A 281 -11.27 -13.97 15.62
C LEU A 281 -11.99 -14.05 14.27
N GLY A 282 -12.40 -15.25 13.87
CA GLY A 282 -13.07 -15.49 12.59
C GLY A 282 -12.29 -16.40 11.66
N GLN A 283 -12.25 -16.08 10.39
CA GLN A 283 -11.50 -16.87 9.40
C GLN A 283 -9.99 -16.82 9.68
N ILE A 284 -9.34 -17.95 9.66
CA ILE A 284 -7.89 -18.04 9.82
C ILE A 284 -7.21 -17.27 8.69
N PRO A 285 -6.33 -16.30 9.01
CA PRO A 285 -5.64 -15.53 8.00
C PRO A 285 -4.63 -16.42 7.24
N LYS A 286 -4.46 -16.16 5.96
CA LYS A 286 -3.44 -16.83 5.14
C LYS A 286 -2.02 -16.46 5.56
N ARG A 287 -1.84 -15.25 6.10
CA ARG A 287 -0.54 -14.66 6.41
C ARG A 287 -0.72 -13.68 7.55
N ILE A 288 0.23 -13.64 8.44
CA ILE A 288 0.35 -12.63 9.49
C ILE A 288 1.69 -11.92 9.29
N ILE A 289 1.65 -10.60 9.27
CA ILE A 289 2.84 -9.76 9.17
C ILE A 289 2.92 -8.94 10.45
N ILE A 290 4.09 -8.96 11.10
CA ILE A 290 4.32 -8.30 12.39
C ILE A 290 5.48 -7.33 12.22
N GLY A 291 5.29 -6.09 12.62
CA GLY A 291 6.34 -5.07 12.67
C GLY A 291 6.21 -4.26 13.95
N PHE A 292 7.32 -3.74 14.45
CA PHE A 292 7.37 -2.98 15.68
C PHE A 292 7.88 -1.57 15.42
N VAL A 293 7.17 -0.59 15.95
CA VAL A 293 7.54 0.84 15.87
C VAL A 293 7.43 1.47 17.26
N THR A 294 8.13 2.57 17.49
CA THR A 294 7.99 3.31 18.74
C THR A 294 6.60 3.97 18.81
N ASN A 295 6.04 4.10 20.01
CA ASN A 295 4.78 4.81 20.23
C ASN A 295 4.86 6.28 19.74
N GLN A 296 6.01 6.90 19.88
CA GLN A 296 6.26 8.26 19.43
C GLN A 296 6.10 8.38 17.91
N ALA A 297 6.75 7.49 17.15
CA ALA A 297 6.64 7.44 15.70
C ALA A 297 5.20 7.11 15.25
N PHE A 298 4.55 6.13 15.91
CA PHE A 298 3.17 5.75 15.61
C PHE A 298 2.17 6.90 15.80
N ASN A 299 2.34 7.66 16.87
CA ASN A 299 1.48 8.82 17.16
C ASN A 299 1.78 10.04 16.29
N GLY A 300 2.88 10.03 15.55
CA GLY A 300 3.36 11.13 14.73
C GLY A 300 4.23 12.10 15.52
N HIS A 301 5.49 12.18 15.12
CA HIS A 301 6.48 13.06 15.71
C HIS A 301 7.48 13.48 14.64
N TYR A 302 7.77 14.78 14.54
CA TYR A 302 8.62 15.35 13.49
C TYR A 302 10.06 14.81 13.43
N GLN A 303 10.53 14.14 14.50
CA GLN A 303 11.88 13.58 14.58
C GLN A 303 11.89 12.06 14.66
N SER A 304 10.79 11.42 14.33
CA SER A 304 10.68 9.95 14.37
C SER A 304 9.93 9.46 13.15
N ASN A 305 10.59 8.67 12.32
CA ASN A 305 9.99 8.12 11.11
C ASN A 305 9.02 6.98 11.46
N PRO A 306 7.73 7.10 11.10
CA PRO A 306 6.74 6.07 11.40
C PRO A 306 7.04 4.73 10.72
N TYR A 307 7.87 4.70 9.70
CA TYR A 307 8.25 3.48 8.98
C TYR A 307 9.59 2.89 9.44
N ASN A 308 10.16 3.39 10.55
CA ASN A 308 11.33 2.82 11.17
C ASN A 308 10.93 1.60 12.01
N PHE A 309 10.84 0.42 11.35
CA PHE A 309 10.51 -0.85 12.00
C PHE A 309 11.74 -1.41 12.70
N GLN A 310 11.73 -1.40 14.04
CA GLN A 310 12.84 -1.81 14.89
C GLN A 310 12.62 -3.20 15.48
N HIS A 311 13.68 -3.94 15.73
CA HIS A 311 13.62 -5.28 16.32
C HIS A 311 13.54 -5.29 17.87
N PHE A 312 13.86 -4.17 18.54
CA PHE A 312 13.87 -4.03 20.00
C PHE A 312 14.54 -5.18 20.75
N ASN A 313 15.57 -5.79 20.17
CA ASN A 313 16.24 -7.00 20.67
C ASN A 313 15.28 -8.16 20.99
N LEU A 314 14.23 -8.30 20.18
CA LEU A 314 13.30 -9.42 20.26
C LEU A 314 14.10 -10.73 20.11
N ASN A 315 13.98 -11.63 21.10
CA ASN A 315 14.70 -12.90 21.12
C ASN A 315 13.80 -14.13 21.03
N TYR A 316 12.47 -13.92 21.04
CA TYR A 316 11.51 -15.00 20.93
C TYR A 316 10.21 -14.50 20.29
N LEU A 317 9.75 -15.17 19.25
CA LEU A 317 8.45 -14.93 18.63
C LEU A 317 7.82 -16.24 18.20
N SER A 318 6.62 -16.53 18.67
CA SER A 318 5.83 -17.67 18.25
C SER A 318 4.36 -17.30 18.07
N LEU A 319 3.70 -17.98 17.17
CA LEU A 319 2.26 -17.89 16.94
C LEU A 319 1.62 -19.24 17.27
N PHE A 320 0.46 -19.19 17.91
CA PHE A 320 -0.36 -20.37 18.18
C PHE A 320 -1.72 -20.21 17.48
N VAL A 321 -2.12 -21.23 16.75
CA VAL A 321 -3.46 -21.36 16.18
C VAL A 321 -4.12 -22.51 16.91
N ASP A 322 -5.15 -22.23 17.69
CA ASP A 322 -5.74 -23.12 18.68
C ASP A 322 -4.67 -23.59 19.69
N THR A 323 -4.14 -24.77 19.57
CA THR A 323 -3.07 -25.31 20.43
C THR A 323 -1.79 -25.64 19.65
N GLN A 324 -1.78 -25.40 18.32
CA GLN A 324 -0.64 -25.72 17.48
C GLN A 324 0.24 -24.49 17.25
N GLN A 325 1.54 -24.65 17.45
CA GLN A 325 2.52 -23.64 17.14
C GLN A 325 2.81 -23.56 15.64
N ILE A 326 2.79 -22.34 15.09
CA ILE A 326 3.08 -22.07 13.67
C ILE A 326 4.08 -20.91 13.58
N PRO A 327 5.25 -21.07 12.97
CA PRO A 327 5.84 -22.33 12.49
C PRO A 327 6.12 -23.32 13.63
N ALA A 328 6.42 -24.56 13.32
CA ALA A 328 6.64 -25.62 14.31
C ALA A 328 7.77 -25.31 15.30
N GLN A 329 8.72 -24.49 14.91
CA GLN A 329 9.76 -23.94 15.77
C GLN A 329 9.55 -22.42 15.92
N PRO A 330 9.70 -21.86 17.14
CA PRO A 330 9.64 -20.43 17.35
C PRO A 330 10.81 -19.74 16.67
N LEU A 331 10.62 -18.48 16.29
CA LEU A 331 11.72 -17.64 15.86
C LEU A 331 12.50 -17.14 17.09
N THR A 332 13.80 -17.39 17.11
CA THR A 332 14.68 -17.01 18.21
C THR A 332 15.89 -16.19 17.69
N PRO A 333 15.65 -15.00 17.16
CA PRO A 333 16.74 -14.18 16.63
C PRO A 333 17.66 -13.67 17.77
N ASP A 334 18.94 -13.57 17.47
CA ASP A 334 19.95 -12.93 18.32
C ASP A 334 20.62 -11.82 17.51
N PHE A 335 20.19 -10.59 17.74
CA PHE A 335 20.69 -9.42 16.99
C PHE A 335 22.07 -8.98 17.43
N GLU A 336 22.49 -9.28 18.68
CA GLU A 336 23.83 -8.96 19.16
C GLU A 336 24.88 -9.80 18.46
N ARG A 337 24.57 -11.06 18.17
CA ARG A 337 25.47 -12.00 17.47
C ARG A 337 25.20 -12.08 15.97
N ASN A 338 24.30 -11.27 15.41
CA ASN A 338 23.88 -11.33 14.01
C ASN A 338 23.27 -12.70 13.58
N LEU A 339 22.61 -13.39 14.49
CA LEU A 339 21.96 -14.68 14.24
C LEU A 339 20.47 -14.48 14.07
N HIS A 340 20.02 -13.97 12.91
CA HIS A 340 18.62 -13.66 12.61
C HIS A 340 18.20 -14.09 11.20
N ILE A 341 18.89 -15.08 10.63
CA ILE A 341 18.64 -15.55 9.27
C ILE A 341 17.24 -16.17 9.12
N ASP A 342 16.75 -16.86 10.14
CA ASP A 342 15.42 -17.47 10.11
C ASP A 342 14.33 -16.41 10.07
N ALA A 343 14.45 -15.33 10.85
CA ALA A 343 13.55 -14.22 10.82
C ALA A 343 13.57 -13.50 9.44
N TYR A 344 14.75 -13.28 8.89
CA TYR A 344 14.89 -12.72 7.53
C TYR A 344 14.28 -13.63 6.45
N ASN A 345 14.49 -14.94 6.55
CA ASN A 345 13.92 -15.93 5.64
C ASN A 345 12.38 -15.89 5.59
N THR A 346 11.72 -15.47 6.69
CA THR A 346 10.25 -15.36 6.72
C THR A 346 9.70 -14.39 5.66
N LEU A 347 10.46 -13.38 5.24
CA LEU A 347 10.05 -12.44 4.19
C LEU A 347 9.80 -13.14 2.86
N PHE A 348 10.47 -14.25 2.60
CA PHE A 348 10.49 -14.94 1.32
C PHE A 348 9.74 -16.26 1.33
N SER A 349 9.84 -17.03 2.41
CA SER A 349 9.32 -18.41 2.49
C SER A 349 7.82 -18.53 2.21
N GLY A 350 7.02 -17.57 2.67
CA GLY A 350 5.56 -17.59 2.46
C GLY A 350 5.09 -17.02 1.11
N THR A 351 5.99 -16.52 0.25
CA THR A 351 5.64 -15.91 -1.04
C THR A 351 5.97 -16.81 -2.22
N GLY A 352 6.90 -17.72 -2.04
CA GLY A 352 7.46 -18.55 -3.12
C GLY A 352 8.49 -17.81 -3.99
N ILE A 353 8.91 -16.59 -3.63
CA ILE A 353 9.91 -15.82 -4.40
C ILE A 353 11.33 -16.42 -4.32
N HIS A 354 11.62 -17.27 -3.33
CA HIS A 354 12.88 -18.02 -3.28
C HIS A 354 13.20 -18.81 -4.55
N TRP A 355 12.16 -19.20 -5.29
CA TRP A 355 12.27 -20.06 -6.46
C TRP A 355 12.09 -19.29 -7.77
N LYS A 356 12.11 -17.94 -7.68
CA LYS A 356 11.90 -17.03 -8.79
C LYS A 356 13.00 -15.98 -8.83
N ASP A 357 13.18 -15.36 -9.98
CA ASP A 357 14.03 -14.18 -10.15
C ASP A 357 13.24 -12.93 -9.75
N GLU A 358 12.81 -12.89 -8.49
CA GLU A 358 12.02 -11.81 -7.87
C GLU A 358 12.57 -11.53 -6.46
N GLY A 359 12.42 -10.32 -5.97
CA GLY A 359 12.85 -9.90 -4.64
C GLY A 359 11.93 -8.86 -4.02
N ASN A 360 12.31 -8.32 -2.86
CA ASN A 360 11.61 -7.22 -2.18
C ASN A 360 12.53 -6.04 -1.87
N ASP A 361 13.72 -6.02 -2.45
CA ASP A 361 14.70 -4.94 -2.23
C ASP A 361 15.11 -4.73 -0.76
N ILE A 362 15.08 -5.79 0.04
CA ILE A 362 15.54 -5.78 1.43
C ILE A 362 16.73 -6.73 1.53
N THR A 363 17.90 -6.21 1.86
CA THR A 363 19.10 -7.03 2.07
C THR A 363 19.19 -7.52 3.52
N TYR A 364 19.95 -8.60 3.74
CA TYR A 364 20.17 -9.13 5.09
C TYR A 364 20.81 -8.10 6.04
N ALA A 365 21.69 -7.25 5.53
CA ALA A 365 22.36 -6.21 6.32
C ALA A 365 21.43 -5.05 6.70
N GLU A 366 20.43 -4.73 5.87
CA GLU A 366 19.45 -3.67 6.12
C GLU A 366 18.33 -4.12 7.06
N TYR A 367 18.01 -5.41 7.04
CA TYR A 367 16.88 -5.99 7.72
C TYR A 367 16.75 -5.60 9.21
N PRO A 368 17.81 -5.68 10.05
CA PRO A 368 17.73 -5.28 11.44
C PRO A 368 17.76 -3.75 11.66
N ARG A 369 18.03 -2.95 10.62
CA ARG A 369 18.31 -1.50 10.73
C ARG A 369 17.14 -0.63 10.28
N GLY A 370 15.93 -0.88 10.79
CA GLY A 370 14.75 -0.09 10.50
C GLY A 370 13.75 -0.75 9.54
N ILE A 371 13.98 -2.00 9.13
CA ILE A 371 13.09 -2.75 8.22
C ILE A 371 12.71 -4.11 8.84
N TYR A 372 12.73 -4.20 10.17
CA TYR A 372 12.42 -5.47 10.83
C TYR A 372 10.93 -5.79 10.79
N ILE A 373 10.56 -6.66 9.89
CA ILE A 373 9.20 -7.19 9.71
C ILE A 373 9.29 -8.71 9.64
N VAL A 374 8.44 -9.40 10.38
CA VAL A 374 8.33 -10.86 10.36
C VAL A 374 7.05 -11.25 9.67
N ARG A 375 7.10 -12.28 8.85
CA ARG A 375 5.95 -12.85 8.16
C ARG A 375 5.75 -14.32 8.56
N ILE A 376 4.56 -14.67 9.01
CA ILE A 376 4.16 -16.01 9.42
C ILE A 376 3.00 -16.48 8.56
#